data_e12fc5ad0b7ff86ce877c4636f37bcf8
#
_entry.id   e12fc5ad0b7ff86ce877c4636f37bcf8
#
_cell.length_a   1.000
_cell.length_b   1.000
_cell.length_c   1.000
_cell.angle_alpha   90.00
_cell.angle_beta   90.00
_cell.angle_gamma   90.00
#
_symmetry.space_group_name_H-M   'P 1'
#
loop_
_entity.id
_entity.type
_entity.pdbx_description
1 polymer ?
#
loop_
_entity_poly.entity_id
_entity_poly.type
_entity_poly.pdbx_seq_one_letter_code
_entity_poly.pdbx_strand_id
1 'polypeptide(L)'
;MVIVHDTFVCKPGNASKLAKLFKEAMSKDPNLVNVMTDMTGQFNRVVMVWQYESLAAYEKSWEAMKNPTKEIQEAMKKMEGYQEMYLTGSREIFKTW
;
A
#
# COMPACT_ATOMS: atom_id res chain seq x y z
N MET A 1 -11.36 1.77 -15.22
CA MET A 1 -10.17 1.51 -14.38
C MET A 1 -10.20 2.42 -13.17
N VAL A 2 -9.78 1.92 -12.03
CA VAL A 2 -9.69 2.72 -10.80
C VAL A 2 -8.26 2.70 -10.29
N ILE A 3 -7.87 3.83 -9.69
CA ILE A 3 -6.56 4.01 -9.04
C ILE A 3 -6.81 4.20 -7.55
N VAL A 4 -6.09 3.45 -6.73
CA VAL A 4 -6.20 3.55 -5.26
C VAL A 4 -4.92 4.14 -4.72
N HIS A 5 -5.05 5.19 -3.92
CA HIS A 5 -3.95 5.79 -3.17
C HIS A 5 -4.11 5.47 -1.69
N ASP A 6 -3.22 4.66 -1.16
CA ASP A 6 -3.11 4.42 0.27
C ASP A 6 -1.99 5.31 0.79
N THR A 7 -2.34 6.32 1.58
CA THR A 7 -1.38 7.30 2.11
C THR A 7 -1.18 7.06 3.60
N PHE A 8 0.07 6.90 3.99
CA PHE A 8 0.46 6.74 5.39
C PHE A 8 1.30 7.93 5.82
N VAL A 9 0.91 8.58 6.91
CA VAL A 9 1.71 9.63 7.54
C VAL A 9 2.52 8.96 8.63
N CYS A 10 3.82 8.86 8.43
CA CYS A 10 4.70 8.09 9.29
C CYS A 10 5.28 8.92 10.44
N LYS A 11 5.75 8.22 11.45
CA LYS A 11 6.57 8.82 12.49
C LYS A 11 7.88 9.32 11.87
N PRO A 12 8.49 10.38 12.42
CA PRO A 12 9.74 10.90 11.89
C PRO A 12 10.81 9.80 11.74
N GLY A 13 11.43 9.77 10.57
CA GLY A 13 12.47 8.79 10.24
C GLY A 13 11.96 7.45 9.72
N ASN A 14 10.66 7.20 9.70
CA ASN A 14 10.12 5.89 9.33
C ASN A 14 9.58 5.80 7.90
N ALA A 15 9.40 6.93 7.20
CA ALA A 15 8.83 6.91 5.86
C ALA A 15 9.64 6.05 4.88
N SER A 16 10.95 6.24 4.82
CA SER A 16 11.82 5.44 3.95
C SER A 16 11.81 3.97 4.30
N LYS A 17 11.78 3.67 5.58
CA LYS A 17 11.75 2.28 6.08
C LYS A 17 10.44 1.61 5.67
N LEU A 18 9.32 2.29 5.85
CA LEU A 18 8.01 1.77 5.50
C LEU A 18 7.87 1.61 3.98
N ALA A 19 8.36 2.58 3.21
CA ALA A 19 8.34 2.49 1.75
C ALA A 19 9.11 1.27 1.24
N LYS A 20 10.30 1.04 1.77
CA LYS A 20 11.10 -0.14 1.42
C LYS A 20 10.40 -1.43 1.79
N LEU A 21 9.80 -1.46 2.97
CA LEU A 21 9.07 -2.63 3.45
C LEU A 21 7.90 -2.97 2.53
N PHE A 22 7.08 -1.99 2.18
CA PHE A 22 5.97 -2.20 1.26
C PHE A 22 6.43 -2.64 -0.13
N LYS A 23 7.48 -1.99 -0.64
CA LYS A 23 8.01 -2.34 -1.95
C LYS A 23 8.49 -3.79 -2.01
N GLU A 24 9.17 -4.25 -0.97
CA GLU A 24 9.63 -5.63 -0.88
C GLU A 24 8.48 -6.62 -0.69
N ALA A 25 7.58 -6.33 0.26
CA ALA A 25 6.49 -7.23 0.61
C ALA A 25 5.50 -7.40 -0.54
N MET A 26 5.24 -6.33 -1.28
CA MET A 26 4.25 -6.30 -2.35
C MET A 26 4.86 -6.39 -3.75
N SER A 27 6.14 -6.73 -3.87
CA SER A 27 6.87 -6.72 -5.14
C SER A 27 6.27 -7.65 -6.21
N LYS A 28 5.56 -8.69 -5.80
CA LYS A 28 4.95 -9.65 -6.73
C LYS A 28 3.49 -9.34 -7.04
N ASP A 29 2.91 -8.31 -6.42
CA ASP A 29 1.52 -7.96 -6.68
C ASP A 29 1.44 -7.15 -7.98
N PRO A 30 0.74 -7.67 -9.02
CA PRO A 30 0.67 -7.00 -10.32
C PRO A 30 -0.15 -5.71 -10.29
N ASN A 31 -0.95 -5.49 -9.24
CA ASN A 31 -1.78 -4.30 -9.11
C ASN A 31 -1.04 -3.11 -8.48
N LEU A 32 0.11 -3.35 -7.85
CA LEU A 32 0.91 -2.27 -7.29
C LEU A 32 1.65 -1.55 -8.41
N VAL A 33 1.38 -0.25 -8.54
CA VAL A 33 1.99 0.59 -9.58
C VAL A 33 3.23 1.30 -9.04
N ASN A 34 3.11 1.96 -7.91
CA ASN A 34 4.19 2.74 -7.31
C ASN A 34 4.14 2.72 -5.79
N VAL A 35 5.30 2.85 -5.17
CA VAL A 35 5.45 3.24 -3.78
C VAL A 35 6.25 4.53 -3.79
N MET A 36 5.68 5.61 -3.22
CA MET A 36 6.25 6.94 -3.28
C MET A 36 6.41 7.53 -1.88
N THR A 37 7.40 8.41 -1.74
CA THR A 37 7.55 9.22 -0.54
C THR A 37 7.50 10.69 -0.94
N ASP A 38 7.10 11.56 0.00
CA ASP A 38 7.00 12.98 -0.30
C ASP A 38 8.39 13.61 -0.52
N MET A 39 8.44 14.55 -1.44
CA MET A 39 9.59 15.46 -1.60
C MET A 39 9.22 16.87 -1.16
N THR A 40 7.93 17.19 -1.25
CA THR A 40 7.36 18.47 -0.84
C THR A 40 6.01 18.24 -0.19
N GLY A 41 5.50 19.25 0.50
CA GLY A 41 4.19 19.18 1.16
C GLY A 41 4.29 18.61 2.57
N GLN A 42 3.31 17.81 2.95
CA GLN A 42 3.28 17.19 4.27
C GLN A 42 4.46 16.22 4.43
N PHE A 43 5.13 16.26 5.57
CA PHE A 43 6.30 15.43 5.83
C PHE A 43 5.95 13.99 6.17
N ASN A 44 6.88 13.09 5.84
CA ASN A 44 6.87 11.69 6.27
C ASN A 44 5.70 10.88 5.72
N ARG A 45 5.31 11.13 4.47
CA ARG A 45 4.25 10.35 3.81
C ARG A 45 4.83 9.21 2.98
N VAL A 46 4.13 8.08 3.02
CA VAL A 46 4.31 7.00 2.06
C VAL A 46 2.99 6.85 1.32
N VAL A 47 3.03 6.87 -0.01
CA VAL A 47 1.86 6.68 -0.84
C VAL A 47 2.04 5.43 -1.67
N MET A 48 1.13 4.47 -1.51
CA MET A 48 1.06 3.29 -2.36
C MET A 48 0.00 3.51 -3.41
N VAL A 49 0.37 3.34 -4.67
CA VAL A 49 -0.55 3.51 -5.80
C VAL A 49 -0.88 2.15 -6.36
N TRP A 50 -2.15 1.81 -6.37
CA TRP A 50 -2.68 0.55 -6.89
C TRP A 50 -3.58 0.81 -8.08
N GLN A 51 -3.65 -0.16 -8.99
CA GLN A 51 -4.47 -0.08 -10.17
C GLN A 51 -5.32 -1.33 -10.32
N TYR A 52 -6.62 -1.15 -10.52
CA TYR A 52 -7.57 -2.24 -10.72
C TYR A 52 -8.50 -1.92 -11.89
N GLU A 53 -9.01 -2.95 -12.56
CA GLU A 53 -9.94 -2.76 -13.68
C GLU A 53 -11.25 -2.09 -13.25
N SER A 54 -11.70 -2.37 -12.02
CA SER A 54 -12.97 -1.89 -11.49
C SER A 54 -12.97 -1.92 -9.97
N LEU A 55 -13.96 -1.28 -9.37
CA LEU A 55 -14.19 -1.37 -7.91
C LEU A 55 -14.47 -2.82 -7.50
N ALA A 56 -15.17 -3.57 -8.33
CA ALA A 56 -15.44 -4.98 -8.05
C ALA A 56 -14.14 -5.79 -8.00
N ALA A 57 -13.21 -5.54 -8.91
CA ALA A 57 -11.90 -6.20 -8.90
C ALA A 57 -11.11 -5.83 -7.63
N TYR A 58 -11.16 -4.58 -7.21
CA TYR A 58 -10.54 -4.12 -5.97
C TYR A 58 -11.14 -4.84 -4.76
N GLU A 59 -12.46 -4.92 -4.69
CA GLU A 59 -13.16 -5.62 -3.60
C GLU A 59 -12.77 -7.09 -3.54
N LYS A 60 -12.66 -7.76 -4.69
CA LYS A 60 -12.19 -9.14 -4.76
C LYS A 60 -10.79 -9.32 -4.20
N SER A 61 -9.92 -8.34 -4.37
CA SER A 61 -8.55 -8.40 -3.82
C SER A 61 -8.57 -8.48 -2.30
N TRP A 62 -9.53 -7.84 -1.64
CA TRP A 62 -9.70 -7.91 -0.20
C TRP A 62 -10.26 -9.27 0.24
N GLU A 63 -11.15 -9.86 -0.54
CA GLU A 63 -11.68 -11.21 -0.24
C GLU A 63 -10.57 -12.25 -0.28
N ALA A 64 -9.62 -12.10 -1.19
CA ALA A 64 -8.46 -12.99 -1.28
C ALA A 64 -7.61 -12.97 0.00
N MET A 65 -7.64 -11.87 0.76
CA MET A 65 -6.92 -11.75 2.03
C MET A 65 -7.53 -12.60 3.15
N LYS A 66 -8.78 -13.02 3.01
CA LYS A 66 -9.45 -13.87 4.01
C LYS A 66 -8.96 -15.31 3.97
N ASN A 67 -8.54 -15.77 2.78
CA ASN A 67 -7.94 -17.08 2.56
C ASN A 67 -6.62 -16.88 1.82
N PRO A 68 -5.60 -16.35 2.50
CA PRO A 68 -4.37 -15.97 1.83
C PRO A 68 -3.61 -17.16 1.26
N THR A 69 -3.08 -16.98 0.06
CA THR A 69 -2.15 -17.94 -0.53
C THR A 69 -0.84 -17.90 0.25
N LYS A 70 0.04 -18.87 0.01
CA LYS A 70 1.35 -18.92 0.65
C LYS A 70 2.15 -17.64 0.38
N GLU A 71 2.07 -17.11 -0.85
CA GLU A 71 2.75 -15.87 -1.21
C GLU A 71 2.22 -14.67 -0.42
N ILE A 72 0.91 -14.58 -0.25
CA ILE A 72 0.28 -13.51 0.54
C ILE A 72 0.68 -13.64 2.01
N GLN A 73 0.70 -14.85 2.56
CA GLN A 73 1.13 -15.11 3.93
C GLN A 73 2.57 -14.66 4.16
N GLU A 74 3.46 -14.94 3.22
CA GLU A 74 4.85 -14.49 3.29
C GLU A 74 4.97 -12.97 3.23
N ALA A 75 4.18 -12.32 2.37
CA ALA A 75 4.14 -10.87 2.29
C ALA A 75 3.66 -10.23 3.60
N MET A 76 2.59 -10.77 4.18
CA MET A 76 2.06 -10.31 5.46
C MET A 76 3.08 -10.47 6.59
N LYS A 77 3.83 -11.55 6.57
CA LYS A 77 4.88 -11.79 7.56
C LYS A 77 6.01 -10.78 7.45
N LYS A 78 6.40 -10.41 6.22
CA LYS A 78 7.40 -9.37 5.98
C LYS A 78 6.95 -8.00 6.47
N MET A 79 5.64 -7.76 6.50
CA MET A 79 5.06 -6.49 6.94
C MET A 79 4.77 -6.42 8.44
N GLU A 80 5.14 -7.45 9.19
CA GLU A 80 4.90 -7.49 10.63
C GLU A 80 5.50 -6.25 11.31
N GLY A 81 4.69 -5.58 12.14
CA GLY A 81 5.11 -4.37 12.85
C GLY A 81 4.95 -3.07 12.07
N TYR A 82 4.47 -3.10 10.82
CA TYR A 82 4.35 -1.88 10.03
C TYR A 82 3.40 -0.84 10.64
N GLN A 83 2.39 -1.29 11.40
CA GLN A 83 1.41 -0.39 12.04
C GLN A 83 2.04 0.54 13.07
N GLU A 84 3.19 0.20 13.60
CA GLU A 84 3.90 1.06 14.55
C GLU A 84 4.72 2.15 13.86
N MET A 85 4.89 2.06 12.54
CA MET A 85 5.71 2.99 11.77
C MET A 85 4.96 4.25 11.36
N TYR A 86 3.62 4.23 11.37
CA TYR A 86 2.84 5.39 10.95
C TYR A 86 1.89 5.88 12.04
N LEU A 87 1.49 7.14 11.94
CA LEU A 87 0.59 7.81 12.88
C LEU A 87 -0.86 7.73 12.42
N THR A 88 -1.08 7.90 11.13
CA THR A 88 -2.40 7.89 10.53
C THR A 88 -2.29 7.50 9.06
N GLY A 89 -3.42 7.14 8.48
CA GLY A 89 -3.50 6.77 7.08
C GLY A 89 -4.82 7.18 6.47
N SER A 90 -4.86 7.19 5.15
CA SER A 90 -6.06 7.47 4.39
C SER A 90 -6.06 6.67 3.10
N ARG A 91 -7.24 6.50 2.53
CA ARG A 91 -7.40 5.81 1.25
C ARG A 91 -8.31 6.63 0.36
N GLU A 92 -7.85 6.86 -0.86
CA GLU A 92 -8.62 7.55 -1.87
C GLU A 92 -8.69 6.69 -3.11
N ILE A 93 -9.86 6.63 -3.72
CA ILE A 93 -10.07 5.84 -4.94
C ILE A 93 -10.52 6.79 -6.04
N PHE A 94 -9.80 6.78 -7.15
CA PHE A 94 -10.05 7.64 -8.29
C PHE A 94 -10.50 6.81 -9.50
N LYS A 95 -11.41 7.37 -10.27
CA LYS A 95 -11.80 6.79 -11.56
C LYS A 95 -10.95 7.45 -12.65
N THR A 96 -10.33 6.65 -13.49
CA THR A 96 -9.59 7.19 -14.65
C THR A 96 -10.56 7.53 -15.78
N TRP A 97 -10.21 8.51 -16.57
CA TRP A 97 -10.99 8.95 -17.75
C TRP A 97 -10.25 8.60 -19.04
#